data_77beb0f9683a3aba8df3e1a84a781a47
#
_entry.id   77beb0f9683a3aba8df3e1a84a781a47
#
_cell.length_a   1.000
_cell.length_b   1.000
_cell.length_c   1.000
_cell.angle_alpha   90.00
_cell.angle_beta   90.00
_cell.angle_gamma   90.00
#
_symmetry.space_group_name_H-M   'P 1'
#
loop_
_entity.id
_entity.type
_entity.pdbx_description
1 polymer ?
#
loop_
_entity_poly.entity_id
_entity_poly.type
_entity_poly.pdbx_seq_one_letter_code
_entity_poly.pdbx_strand_id
1 'polypeptide(L)'
;VMATVTMRQLLESGVHFGHQTRFWNPKMAQYIFGARNKIHIVNLEKTLPMFQEAQEAVRRLVANKGTVLFVGTKRQAREIIREEATRAGMPFVDHRWLGGMLTNYKTVKQSIKRLEEKTAALENAAESGFGKKEILEMQRDVEKLERSLGGIKDMKGLPDAIFVIDTGYQKGAVV
;
A
#
# COMPACT_ATOMS: atom_id res chain seq x y z
N VAL A 1 -2.10 -16.40 -17.00
CA VAL A 1 -3.47 -16.02 -17.40
C VAL A 1 -4.01 -15.14 -16.27
N MET A 2 -4.22 -13.82 -16.52
CA MET A 2 -4.89 -12.98 -15.53
C MET A 2 -6.35 -13.39 -15.41
N ALA A 3 -6.83 -13.55 -14.18
CA ALA A 3 -8.23 -13.77 -13.92
C ALA A 3 -9.02 -12.53 -14.36
N THR A 4 -9.91 -12.70 -15.32
CA THR A 4 -10.82 -11.62 -15.75
C THR A 4 -11.86 -11.43 -14.66
N VAL A 5 -11.83 -10.28 -14.00
CA VAL A 5 -12.84 -9.95 -12.98
C VAL A 5 -14.19 -9.74 -13.66
N THR A 6 -15.21 -10.39 -13.14
CA THR A 6 -16.58 -10.32 -13.64
C THR A 6 -17.43 -9.36 -12.79
N MET A 7 -18.51 -8.83 -13.39
CA MET A 7 -19.50 -8.02 -12.68
C MET A 7 -20.04 -8.71 -11.42
N ARG A 8 -20.28 -10.02 -11.52
CA ARG A 8 -20.78 -10.84 -10.43
C ARG A 8 -19.80 -10.86 -9.25
N GLN A 9 -18.49 -11.04 -9.52
CA GLN A 9 -17.47 -11.04 -8.48
C GLN A 9 -17.35 -9.66 -7.81
N LEU A 10 -17.48 -8.56 -8.57
CA LEU A 10 -17.52 -7.21 -8.00
C LEU A 10 -18.72 -7.02 -7.07
N LEU A 11 -19.88 -7.56 -7.44
CA LEU A 11 -21.09 -7.49 -6.64
C LEU A 11 -20.96 -8.32 -5.35
N GLU A 12 -20.47 -9.55 -5.46
CA GLU A 12 -20.24 -10.48 -4.34
C GLU A 12 -19.21 -9.93 -3.35
N SER A 13 -18.17 -9.22 -3.85
CA SER A 13 -17.17 -8.55 -3.01
C SER A 13 -17.69 -7.28 -2.33
N GLY A 14 -18.92 -6.85 -2.62
CA GLY A 14 -19.54 -5.67 -2.01
C GLY A 14 -18.98 -4.33 -2.46
N VAL A 15 -18.21 -4.25 -3.55
CA VAL A 15 -17.61 -2.99 -4.03
C VAL A 15 -18.63 -1.99 -4.60
N HIS A 16 -19.88 -2.41 -4.76
CA HIS A 16 -20.99 -1.54 -5.14
C HIS A 16 -21.51 -0.68 -3.98
N PHE A 17 -21.18 -0.99 -2.73
CA PHE A 17 -21.54 -0.14 -1.60
C PHE A 17 -20.65 1.10 -1.52
N GLY A 18 -21.27 2.27 -1.68
CA GLY A 18 -20.62 3.56 -1.53
C GLY A 18 -20.78 4.14 -0.12
N HIS A 19 -20.64 5.44 0.01
CA HIS A 19 -20.80 6.17 1.25
C HIS A 19 -22.28 6.47 1.56
N GLN A 20 -22.56 6.84 2.81
CA GLN A 20 -23.86 7.39 3.17
C GLN A 20 -24.16 8.64 2.36
N THR A 21 -25.43 8.81 1.97
CA THR A 21 -25.86 9.92 1.09
C THR A 21 -25.46 11.31 1.60
N ARG A 22 -25.35 11.51 2.92
CA ARG A 22 -24.94 12.78 3.52
C ARG A 22 -23.45 13.11 3.40
N PHE A 23 -22.60 12.12 3.10
CA PHE A 23 -21.13 12.28 3.03
C PHE A 23 -20.57 12.16 1.60
N TRP A 24 -21.42 12.20 0.62
CA TRP A 24 -21.00 12.03 -0.75
C TRP A 24 -20.28 13.27 -1.31
N ASN A 25 -19.47 13.05 -2.34
CA ASN A 25 -18.87 14.12 -3.10
C ASN A 25 -19.65 14.28 -4.43
N PRO A 26 -20.15 15.51 -4.77
CA PRO A 26 -20.87 15.75 -6.01
C PRO A 26 -20.12 15.33 -7.28
N LYS A 27 -18.78 15.36 -7.27
CA LYS A 27 -17.96 14.87 -8.39
C LYS A 27 -18.15 13.37 -8.68
N MET A 28 -18.66 12.62 -7.71
CA MET A 28 -18.96 11.19 -7.85
C MET A 28 -20.33 10.93 -8.49
N ALA A 29 -21.15 11.95 -8.75
CA ALA A 29 -22.51 11.79 -9.29
C ALA A 29 -22.56 10.89 -10.53
N GLN A 30 -21.62 11.05 -11.45
CA GLN A 30 -21.54 10.26 -12.66
C GLN A 30 -21.26 8.76 -12.45
N TYR A 31 -20.72 8.38 -11.28
CA TYR A 31 -20.37 6.99 -10.93
C TYR A 31 -21.37 6.34 -9.98
N ILE A 32 -22.41 7.07 -9.58
CA ILE A 32 -23.43 6.58 -8.67
C ILE A 32 -24.61 6.05 -9.51
N PHE A 33 -25.02 4.81 -9.23
CA PHE A 33 -26.21 4.21 -9.82
C PHE A 33 -27.50 4.71 -9.17
N GLY A 34 -27.48 4.87 -7.85
CA GLY A 34 -28.63 5.30 -7.06
C GLY A 34 -28.33 5.29 -5.57
N ALA A 35 -29.37 5.34 -4.76
CA ALA A 35 -29.26 5.24 -3.31
C ALA A 35 -30.28 4.24 -2.75
N ARG A 36 -29.84 3.42 -1.79
CA ARG A 36 -30.72 2.48 -1.05
C ARG A 36 -30.36 2.57 0.42
N ASN A 37 -31.38 2.67 1.28
CA ASN A 37 -31.18 2.74 2.74
C ASN A 37 -30.18 3.83 3.17
N LYS A 38 -30.24 5.01 2.56
CA LYS A 38 -29.33 6.14 2.81
C LYS A 38 -27.85 5.86 2.47
N ILE A 39 -27.56 4.85 1.65
CA ILE A 39 -26.25 4.51 1.15
C ILE A 39 -26.28 4.63 -0.39
N HIS A 40 -25.29 5.31 -0.96
CA HIS A 40 -25.11 5.35 -2.41
C HIS A 40 -24.66 3.99 -2.93
N ILE A 41 -25.17 3.60 -4.08
CA ILE A 41 -24.75 2.41 -4.82
C ILE A 41 -23.89 2.86 -6.00
N VAL A 42 -22.67 2.34 -6.06
CA VAL A 42 -21.74 2.62 -7.16
C VAL A 42 -22.15 1.87 -8.42
N ASN A 43 -22.06 2.53 -9.57
CA ASN A 43 -22.38 1.92 -10.86
C ASN A 43 -21.24 1.01 -11.32
N LEU A 44 -21.41 -0.29 -11.19
CA LEU A 44 -20.40 -1.29 -11.56
C LEU A 44 -20.21 -1.41 -13.09
N GLU A 45 -21.19 -1.00 -13.90
CA GLU A 45 -21.03 -0.95 -15.37
C GLU A 45 -19.92 0.04 -15.77
N LYS A 46 -19.71 1.08 -14.99
CA LYS A 46 -18.60 2.02 -15.14
C LYS A 46 -17.32 1.56 -14.46
N THR A 47 -17.46 0.92 -13.31
CA THR A 47 -16.30 0.44 -12.53
C THR A 47 -15.55 -0.67 -13.27
N LEU A 48 -16.27 -1.62 -13.87
CA LEU A 48 -15.64 -2.77 -14.52
C LEU A 48 -14.70 -2.41 -15.67
N PRO A 49 -15.10 -1.56 -16.66
CA PRO A 49 -14.18 -1.12 -17.70
C PRO A 49 -12.95 -0.37 -17.16
N MET A 50 -13.14 0.53 -16.19
CA MET A 50 -12.05 1.28 -15.56
C MET A 50 -11.08 0.34 -14.82
N PHE A 51 -11.60 -0.70 -14.16
CA PHE A 51 -10.79 -1.72 -13.51
C PHE A 51 -9.97 -2.52 -14.53
N GLN A 52 -10.57 -2.91 -15.65
CA GLN A 52 -9.88 -3.62 -16.72
C GLN A 52 -8.78 -2.77 -17.36
N GLU A 53 -9.04 -1.48 -17.57
CA GLU A 53 -8.05 -0.52 -18.07
C GLU A 53 -6.86 -0.39 -17.07
N ALA A 54 -7.14 -0.27 -15.79
CA ALA A 54 -6.11 -0.23 -14.75
C ALA A 54 -5.28 -1.52 -14.71
N GLN A 55 -5.92 -2.69 -14.81
CA GLN A 55 -5.22 -3.98 -14.91
C GLN A 55 -4.28 -4.04 -16.12
N GLU A 56 -4.74 -3.59 -17.28
CA GLU A 56 -3.92 -3.60 -18.48
C GLU A 56 -2.75 -2.61 -18.39
N ALA A 57 -2.96 -1.44 -17.77
CA ALA A 57 -1.89 -0.47 -17.51
C ALA A 57 -0.79 -1.08 -16.62
N VAL A 58 -1.17 -1.69 -15.50
CA VAL A 58 -0.23 -2.39 -14.60
C VAL A 58 0.48 -3.53 -15.33
N ARG A 59 -0.24 -4.31 -16.13
CA ARG A 59 0.33 -5.41 -16.92
C ARG A 59 1.43 -4.94 -17.86
N ARG A 60 1.19 -3.85 -18.62
CA ARG A 60 2.19 -3.27 -19.53
C ARG A 60 3.42 -2.78 -18.78
N LEU A 61 3.19 -2.14 -17.63
CA LEU A 61 4.28 -1.64 -16.81
C LEU A 61 5.17 -2.78 -16.30
N VAL A 62 4.56 -3.83 -15.73
CA VAL A 62 5.30 -4.99 -15.21
C VAL A 62 5.97 -5.79 -16.33
N ALA A 63 5.35 -5.90 -17.52
CA ALA A 63 5.97 -6.53 -18.69
C ALA A 63 7.27 -5.83 -19.11
N ASN A 64 7.35 -4.52 -18.88
CA ASN A 64 8.55 -3.71 -19.09
C ASN A 64 9.50 -3.69 -17.87
N LYS A 65 9.33 -4.62 -16.93
CA LYS A 65 10.11 -4.71 -15.68
C LYS A 65 9.94 -3.50 -14.75
N GLY A 66 8.83 -2.78 -14.89
CA GLY A 66 8.49 -1.65 -14.00
C GLY A 66 8.11 -2.14 -12.60
N THR A 67 8.38 -1.31 -11.62
CA THR A 67 8.11 -1.54 -10.20
C THR A 67 6.86 -0.80 -9.77
N VAL A 68 5.94 -1.49 -9.12
CA VAL A 68 4.72 -0.91 -8.53
C VAL A 68 4.85 -0.88 -7.02
N LEU A 69 4.73 0.31 -6.43
CA LEU A 69 4.67 0.47 -4.98
C LEU A 69 3.22 0.36 -4.50
N PHE A 70 2.92 -0.63 -3.67
CA PHE A 70 1.60 -0.81 -3.09
C PHE A 70 1.46 -0.02 -1.79
N VAL A 71 0.41 0.81 -1.68
CA VAL A 71 0.16 1.67 -0.51
C VAL A 71 -1.23 1.43 0.04
N GLY A 72 -1.30 0.95 1.28
CA GLY A 72 -2.56 0.72 1.96
C GLY A 72 -2.39 0.68 3.48
N THR A 73 -2.39 1.86 4.12
CA THR A 73 -2.19 1.99 5.57
C THR A 73 -3.47 1.89 6.39
N LYS A 74 -4.64 1.83 5.75
CA LYS A 74 -5.93 1.63 6.39
C LYS A 74 -5.98 0.23 7.02
N ARG A 75 -6.47 0.12 8.24
CA ARG A 75 -6.49 -1.13 9.01
C ARG A 75 -7.02 -2.33 8.23
N GLN A 76 -8.09 -2.14 7.44
CA GLN A 76 -8.70 -3.20 6.65
C GLN A 76 -7.85 -3.64 5.44
N ALA A 77 -6.91 -2.78 4.99
CA ALA A 77 -6.10 -3.04 3.79
C ALA A 77 -4.69 -3.54 4.08
N ARG A 78 -4.17 -3.29 5.30
CA ARG A 78 -2.76 -3.54 5.65
C ARG A 78 -2.28 -4.95 5.32
N GLU A 79 -2.99 -5.92 5.84
CA GLU A 79 -2.58 -7.33 5.76
C GLU A 79 -2.65 -7.81 4.31
N ILE A 80 -3.75 -7.48 3.62
CA ILE A 80 -3.95 -7.81 2.21
C ILE A 80 -2.87 -7.17 1.32
N ILE A 81 -2.54 -5.90 1.55
CA ILE A 81 -1.47 -5.20 0.79
C ILE A 81 -0.12 -5.87 1.00
N ARG A 82 0.21 -6.22 2.24
CA ARG A 82 1.47 -6.91 2.56
C ARG A 82 1.56 -8.26 1.85
N GLU A 83 0.53 -9.07 1.98
CA GLU A 83 0.48 -10.42 1.39
C GLU A 83 0.56 -10.36 -0.13
N GLU A 84 -0.28 -9.55 -0.77
CA GLU A 84 -0.35 -9.48 -2.22
C GLU A 84 0.88 -8.82 -2.85
N ALA A 85 1.43 -7.77 -2.24
CA ALA A 85 2.67 -7.16 -2.71
C ALA A 85 3.86 -8.12 -2.56
N THR A 86 3.96 -8.82 -1.43
CA THR A 86 5.00 -9.85 -1.20
C THR A 86 4.86 -10.98 -2.21
N ARG A 87 3.65 -11.46 -2.47
CA ARG A 87 3.37 -12.49 -3.48
C ARG A 87 3.80 -12.05 -4.89
N ALA A 88 3.62 -10.76 -5.19
CA ALA A 88 4.02 -10.16 -6.47
C ALA A 88 5.51 -9.78 -6.55
N GLY A 89 6.26 -9.88 -5.46
CA GLY A 89 7.65 -9.42 -5.39
C GLY A 89 7.80 -7.90 -5.54
N MET A 90 6.79 -7.13 -5.09
CA MET A 90 6.73 -5.68 -5.22
C MET A 90 6.84 -4.98 -3.86
N PRO A 91 7.41 -3.76 -3.79
CA PRO A 91 7.48 -3.00 -2.57
C PRO A 91 6.09 -2.54 -2.09
N PHE A 92 5.97 -2.35 -0.77
CA PHE A 92 4.72 -1.93 -0.16
C PHE A 92 4.89 -1.01 1.05
N VAL A 93 3.84 -0.25 1.36
CA VAL A 93 3.69 0.54 2.58
C VAL A 93 2.33 0.22 3.20
N ASP A 94 2.36 -0.47 4.33
CA ASP A 94 1.16 -0.99 4.99
C ASP A 94 0.84 -0.31 6.33
N HIS A 95 1.77 0.46 6.94
CA HIS A 95 1.53 1.10 8.23
C HIS A 95 1.39 2.61 8.15
N ARG A 96 2.44 3.33 7.80
CA ARG A 96 2.43 4.79 7.73
C ARG A 96 3.21 5.29 6.53
N TRP A 97 2.58 6.15 5.73
CA TRP A 97 3.29 6.91 4.73
C TRP A 97 4.14 7.97 5.41
N LEU A 98 5.44 7.93 5.21
CA LEU A 98 6.35 8.94 5.73
C LEU A 98 6.39 10.14 4.78
N GLY A 99 6.41 11.35 5.33
CA GLY A 99 6.58 12.57 4.51
C GLY A 99 7.91 12.50 3.76
N GLY A 100 7.87 12.82 2.47
CA GLY A 100 9.06 12.77 1.62
C GLY A 100 9.51 11.37 1.21
N MET A 101 8.67 10.33 1.38
CA MET A 101 9.06 8.95 1.08
C MET A 101 9.57 8.74 -0.35
N LEU A 102 9.02 9.44 -1.32
CA LEU A 102 9.48 9.45 -2.71
C LEU A 102 10.23 10.74 -3.07
N THR A 103 9.74 11.89 -2.63
CA THR A 103 10.32 13.20 -2.96
C THR A 103 11.66 13.44 -2.26
N ASN A 104 11.92 12.79 -1.13
CA ASN A 104 13.20 12.80 -0.43
C ASN A 104 13.73 11.37 -0.22
N TYR A 105 13.68 10.57 -1.27
CA TYR A 105 14.07 9.16 -1.23
C TYR A 105 15.52 8.94 -0.77
N LYS A 106 16.42 9.91 -1.03
CA LYS A 106 17.80 9.85 -0.54
C LYS A 106 17.88 9.71 0.99
N THR A 107 17.07 10.48 1.72
CA THR A 107 17.01 10.39 3.19
C THR A 107 16.33 9.10 3.65
N VAL A 108 15.31 8.66 2.93
CA VAL A 108 14.64 7.37 3.20
C VAL A 108 15.63 6.22 3.05
N LYS A 109 16.46 6.23 2.01
CA LYS A 109 17.50 5.23 1.78
C LYS A 109 18.54 5.19 2.92
N GLN A 110 18.90 6.33 3.49
CA GLN A 110 19.75 6.38 4.69
C GLN A 110 19.08 5.74 5.90
N SER A 111 17.76 5.94 6.04
CA SER A 111 16.99 5.32 7.12
C SER A 111 16.86 3.80 6.95
N ILE A 112 16.75 3.32 5.71
CA ILE A 112 16.78 1.88 5.37
C ILE A 112 18.15 1.29 5.74
N LYS A 113 19.24 1.94 5.35
CA LYS A 113 20.59 1.51 5.71
C LYS A 113 20.78 1.43 7.23
N ARG A 114 20.27 2.42 7.98
CA ARG A 114 20.27 2.39 9.44
C ARG A 114 19.46 1.23 10.01
N LEU A 115 18.35 0.85 9.39
CA LEU A 115 17.58 -0.32 9.76
C LEU A 115 18.41 -1.60 9.58
N GLU A 116 19.05 -1.77 8.44
CA GLU A 116 19.92 -2.92 8.12
C GLU A 116 21.10 -3.02 9.13
N GLU A 117 21.78 -1.91 9.41
CA GLU A 117 22.87 -1.84 10.35
C GLU A 117 22.42 -2.23 11.78
N LYS A 118 21.25 -1.73 12.23
CA LYS A 118 20.69 -2.07 13.55
C LYS A 118 20.23 -3.51 13.61
N THR A 119 19.67 -4.05 12.53
CA THR A 119 19.27 -5.47 12.47
C THR A 119 20.49 -6.37 12.57
N ALA A 120 21.54 -6.10 11.82
CA ALA A 120 22.80 -6.85 11.89
C ALA A 120 23.46 -6.74 13.28
N ALA A 121 23.45 -5.55 13.91
CA ALA A 121 23.95 -5.37 15.27
C ALA A 121 23.16 -6.18 16.28
N LEU A 122 21.84 -6.29 16.11
CA LEU A 122 20.95 -7.06 16.98
C LEU A 122 21.22 -8.59 16.87
N GLU A 123 21.42 -9.08 15.64
CA GLU A 123 21.77 -10.48 15.38
C GLU A 123 23.08 -10.89 16.07
N ASN A 124 24.04 -9.98 16.09
CA ASN A 124 25.35 -10.18 16.74
C ASN A 124 25.39 -9.75 18.22
N ALA A 125 24.28 -9.31 18.79
CA ALA A 125 24.22 -8.73 20.13
C ALA A 125 24.60 -9.73 21.24
N ALA A 126 24.35 -11.03 21.04
CA ALA A 126 24.69 -12.08 21.98
C ALA A 126 26.23 -12.24 22.13
N GLU A 127 27.01 -11.95 21.10
CA GLU A 127 28.46 -12.04 21.06
C GLU A 127 29.15 -10.71 21.45
N SER A 128 28.42 -9.60 21.32
CA SER A 128 28.97 -8.23 21.46
C SER A 128 28.93 -7.68 22.89
N GLY A 129 28.50 -8.46 23.89
CA GLY A 129 28.52 -8.05 25.28
C GLY A 129 27.51 -6.99 25.71
N PHE A 130 26.50 -6.72 24.91
CA PHE A 130 25.43 -5.77 25.23
C PHE A 130 24.59 -6.22 26.43
N GLY A 131 24.19 -5.25 27.27
CA GLY A 131 23.28 -5.50 28.36
C GLY A 131 21.87 -5.83 27.91
N LYS A 132 21.10 -6.61 28.67
CA LYS A 132 19.71 -6.98 28.34
C LYS A 132 18.81 -5.77 28.01
N LYS A 133 19.01 -4.64 28.70
CA LYS A 133 18.26 -3.41 28.50
C LYS A 133 18.57 -2.80 27.13
N GLU A 134 19.83 -2.76 26.75
CA GLU A 134 20.29 -2.21 25.46
C GLU A 134 19.78 -3.06 24.29
N ILE A 135 19.80 -4.38 24.43
CA ILE A 135 19.23 -5.31 23.44
C ILE A 135 17.73 -5.04 23.27
N LEU A 136 16.99 -4.86 24.37
CA LEU A 136 15.55 -4.57 24.29
C LEU A 136 15.25 -3.22 23.63
N GLU A 137 16.05 -2.20 23.88
CA GLU A 137 15.93 -0.89 23.23
C GLU A 137 16.23 -0.99 21.72
N MET A 138 17.29 -1.71 21.35
CA MET A 138 17.59 -1.99 19.94
C MET A 138 16.48 -2.76 19.24
N GLN A 139 15.91 -3.77 19.87
CA GLN A 139 14.78 -4.53 19.33
C GLN A 139 13.57 -3.62 19.03
N ARG A 140 13.20 -2.76 19.98
CA ARG A 140 12.10 -1.81 19.81
C ARG A 140 12.34 -0.82 18.68
N ASP A 141 13.58 -0.37 18.53
CA ASP A 141 13.98 0.54 17.45
C ASP A 141 13.90 -0.16 16.08
N VAL A 142 14.41 -1.39 15.97
CA VAL A 142 14.33 -2.21 14.76
C VAL A 142 12.87 -2.47 14.39
N GLU A 143 12.03 -2.91 15.33
CA GLU A 143 10.61 -3.13 15.09
C GLU A 143 9.89 -1.87 14.58
N LYS A 144 10.21 -0.71 15.16
CA LYS A 144 9.63 0.58 14.74
C LYS A 144 10.02 0.97 13.33
N LEU A 145 11.29 0.77 12.97
CA LEU A 145 11.80 1.06 11.62
C LEU A 145 11.28 0.03 10.62
N GLU A 146 11.30 -1.27 10.95
CA GLU A 146 10.78 -2.34 10.09
C GLU A 146 9.30 -2.15 9.77
N ARG A 147 8.50 -1.74 10.77
CA ARG A 147 7.08 -1.43 10.57
C ARG A 147 6.83 -0.31 9.56
N SER A 148 7.75 0.63 9.41
CA SER A 148 7.60 1.79 8.53
C SER A 148 8.34 1.65 7.20
N LEU A 149 9.44 0.92 7.16
CA LEU A 149 10.37 0.85 6.04
C LEU A 149 10.55 -0.57 5.50
N GLY A 150 10.16 -1.60 6.25
CA GLY A 150 10.41 -3.00 5.89
C GLY A 150 9.90 -3.37 4.51
N GLY A 151 8.72 -2.88 4.11
CA GLY A 151 8.15 -3.17 2.79
C GLY A 151 8.85 -2.48 1.62
N ILE A 152 9.75 -1.53 1.87
CA ILE A 152 10.48 -0.79 0.82
C ILE A 152 12.00 -0.97 0.90
N LYS A 153 12.49 -1.82 1.81
CA LYS A 153 13.94 -2.01 2.02
C LYS A 153 14.67 -2.50 0.76
N ASP A 154 14.04 -3.39 0.00
CA ASP A 154 14.60 -3.98 -1.21
C ASP A 154 14.41 -3.12 -2.47
N MET A 155 13.83 -1.93 -2.33
CA MET A 155 13.54 -1.04 -3.45
C MET A 155 14.83 -0.36 -3.94
N LYS A 156 15.25 -0.66 -5.16
CA LYS A 156 16.52 -0.16 -5.74
C LYS A 156 16.48 1.31 -6.15
N GLY A 157 15.29 1.84 -6.43
CA GLY A 157 15.08 3.20 -6.90
C GLY A 157 13.63 3.64 -6.67
N LEU A 158 13.23 4.76 -7.27
CA LEU A 158 11.84 5.20 -7.26
C LEU A 158 10.97 4.20 -8.04
N PRO A 159 9.73 3.94 -7.58
CA PRO A 159 8.81 3.09 -8.32
C PRO A 159 8.31 3.77 -9.58
N ASP A 160 7.94 2.99 -10.59
CA ASP A 160 7.38 3.47 -11.85
C ASP A 160 5.88 3.79 -11.74
N ALA A 161 5.20 3.16 -10.79
CA ALA A 161 3.82 3.43 -10.45
C ALA A 161 3.53 3.22 -8.97
N ILE A 162 2.47 3.85 -8.49
CA ILE A 162 1.96 3.69 -7.13
C ILE A 162 0.53 3.16 -7.22
N PHE A 163 0.26 2.05 -6.54
CA PHE A 163 -1.09 1.53 -6.35
C PHE A 163 -1.60 1.92 -4.96
N VAL A 164 -2.60 2.78 -4.88
CA VAL A 164 -3.09 3.35 -3.62
C VAL A 164 -4.49 2.84 -3.31
N ILE A 165 -4.66 2.25 -2.14
CA ILE A 165 -5.98 1.90 -1.60
C ILE A 165 -6.47 3.06 -0.72
N ASP A 166 -7.67 3.60 -1.05
CA ASP A 166 -8.32 4.71 -0.37
C ASP A 166 -7.51 6.02 -0.47
N THR A 167 -7.61 6.66 -1.63
CA THR A 167 -6.90 7.92 -1.94
C THR A 167 -7.24 9.05 -0.95
N GLY A 168 -8.46 9.06 -0.40
CA GLY A 168 -8.89 10.01 0.62
C GLY A 168 -8.13 9.84 1.94
N TYR A 169 -7.83 8.60 2.31
CA TYR A 169 -7.04 8.26 3.49
C TYR A 169 -5.54 8.48 3.25
N GLN A 170 -5.07 8.24 2.04
CA GLN A 170 -3.66 8.31 1.63
C GLN A 170 -3.28 9.63 0.95
N LYS A 171 -3.83 10.75 1.39
CA LYS A 171 -3.56 12.07 0.77
C LYS A 171 -2.07 12.37 0.62
N GLY A 172 -1.26 12.04 1.62
CA GLY A 172 0.18 12.26 1.58
C GLY A 172 0.95 11.43 0.55
N ALA A 173 0.36 10.34 0.04
CA ALA A 173 0.96 9.54 -1.03
C ALA A 173 0.50 10.00 -2.43
N VAL A 174 -0.62 10.74 -2.51
CA VAL A 174 -1.23 11.19 -3.78
C VAL A 174 -0.75 12.60 -4.16
N VAL A 175 -0.42 13.44 -3.18
CA VAL A 175 0.10 14.80 -3.36
C VAL A 175 1.60 14.82 -3.36
#